data_d8c494503af3ff8c005f287b6d16bd6e
#
_entry.id   d8c494503af3ff8c005f287b6d16bd6e
#
_cell.length_a   1.000
_cell.length_b   1.000
_cell.length_c   1.000
_cell.angle_alpha   90.00
_cell.angle_beta   90.00
_cell.angle_gamma   90.00
#
_symmetry.space_group_name_H-M   'P 1'
#
loop_
_entity.id
_entity.type
_entity.pdbx_description
1 polymer ?
#
loop_
_entity_poly.entity_id
_entity_poly.type
_entity_poly.pdbx_seq_one_letter_code
_entity_poly.pdbx_strand_id
1 'polypeptide(L)'
;MINEAIMLLERGVATKEDIDTTFKLGMGHPMGPLTLADLIGLDTCLNIQNVLYNESSDSKYRPATLLKRMVDAGYYGRKSGRGFYEYPSK
;
A
#
# COMPACT_ATOMS: atom_id res chain seq x y z
N MET A 1 -6.47 0.90 6.54
CA MET A 1 -5.25 0.27 7.05
C MET A 1 -4.10 0.30 6.05
N ILE A 2 -4.30 -0.18 4.84
CA ILE A 2 -3.23 -0.16 3.82
C ILE A 2 -2.75 1.27 3.55
N ASN A 3 -3.68 2.21 3.34
CA ASN A 3 -3.32 3.60 3.06
C ASN A 3 -2.54 4.24 4.21
N GLU A 4 -2.92 3.93 5.44
CA GLU A 4 -2.21 4.44 6.63
C GLU A 4 -0.79 3.88 6.71
N ALA A 5 -0.62 2.59 6.39
CA ALA A 5 0.70 1.97 6.35
C ALA A 5 1.59 2.62 5.29
N ILE A 6 1.03 2.93 4.12
CA ILE A 6 1.76 3.62 3.06
C ILE A 6 2.18 5.02 3.51
N MET A 7 1.30 5.72 4.23
CA MET A 7 1.64 7.05 4.76
C MET A 7 2.78 6.99 5.78
N LEU A 8 2.83 5.96 6.62
CA LEU A 8 3.94 5.78 7.57
C LEU A 8 5.25 5.57 6.83
N LEU A 9 5.23 4.78 5.76
CA LEU A 9 6.42 4.55 4.94
C LEU A 9 6.86 5.86 4.26
N GLU A 10 5.92 6.58 3.68
CA GLU A 10 6.18 7.85 3.00
C GLU A 10 6.84 8.87 3.93
N ARG A 11 6.41 8.91 5.18
CA ARG A 11 6.95 9.84 6.19
C ARG A 11 8.28 9.41 6.77
N GLY A 12 8.76 8.21 6.43
CA GLY A 12 10.02 7.71 6.94
C GLY A 12 9.99 7.31 8.41
N VAL A 13 8.79 7.04 8.94
CA VAL A 13 8.62 6.64 10.35
C VAL A 13 9.21 5.26 10.60
N ALA A 14 9.06 4.34 9.63
CA ALA A 14 9.54 2.97 9.74
C ALA A 14 9.84 2.43 8.35
N THR A 15 10.60 1.34 8.28
CA THR A 15 10.85 0.64 7.02
C THR A 15 9.61 -0.15 6.62
N LYS A 16 9.52 -0.54 5.33
CA LYS A 16 8.43 -1.37 4.86
C LYS A 16 8.37 -2.71 5.59
N GLU A 17 9.53 -3.29 5.88
CA GLU A 17 9.62 -4.55 6.61
C GLU A 17 9.09 -4.42 8.04
N ASP A 18 9.45 -3.34 8.73
CA ASP A 18 8.99 -3.09 10.10
C ASP A 18 7.49 -2.84 10.15
N ILE A 19 6.96 -2.08 9.19
CA ILE A 19 5.53 -1.82 9.10
C ILE A 19 4.76 -3.13 8.91
N ASP A 20 5.18 -3.96 7.96
CA ASP A 20 4.52 -5.23 7.70
C ASP A 20 4.59 -6.18 8.89
N THR A 21 5.76 -6.27 9.55
CA THR A 21 5.94 -7.13 10.71
C THR A 21 5.05 -6.67 11.87
N THR A 22 5.02 -5.39 12.14
CA THR A 22 4.22 -4.82 13.23
C THR A 22 2.73 -5.10 13.04
N PHE A 23 2.20 -4.85 11.85
CA PHE A 23 0.78 -5.10 11.58
C PHE A 23 0.46 -6.58 11.56
N LYS A 24 1.35 -7.40 11.03
CA LYS A 24 1.16 -8.84 11.00
C LYS A 24 1.10 -9.43 12.41
N LEU A 25 2.05 -9.08 13.26
CA LEU A 25 2.13 -9.61 14.62
C LEU A 25 1.15 -8.93 15.58
N GLY A 26 1.07 -7.61 15.52
CA GLY A 26 0.26 -6.83 16.45
C GLY A 26 -1.24 -6.97 16.23
N MET A 27 -1.66 -7.22 15.01
CA MET A 27 -3.09 -7.31 14.66
C MET A 27 -3.51 -8.71 14.22
N GLY A 28 -2.61 -9.70 14.30
CA GLY A 28 -2.94 -11.08 13.95
C GLY A 28 -3.25 -11.31 12.48
N HIS A 29 -2.76 -10.45 11.60
CA HIS A 29 -2.98 -10.59 10.15
C HIS A 29 -2.08 -11.67 9.56
N PRO A 30 -2.55 -12.45 8.56
CA PRO A 30 -1.72 -13.46 7.91
C PRO A 30 -0.56 -12.87 7.10
N MET A 31 -0.68 -11.61 6.67
CA MET A 31 0.41 -10.89 6.01
C MET A 31 0.30 -9.41 6.33
N GLY A 32 1.39 -8.68 6.19
CA GLY A 32 1.41 -7.26 6.46
C GLY A 32 0.68 -6.45 5.39
N PRO A 33 0.32 -5.20 5.70
CA PRO A 33 -0.49 -4.39 4.78
C PRO A 33 0.22 -4.04 3.48
N LEU A 34 1.53 -3.86 3.48
CA LEU A 34 2.26 -3.53 2.25
C LEU A 34 2.39 -4.75 1.35
N THR A 35 2.63 -5.93 1.92
CA THR A 35 2.62 -7.18 1.17
C THR A 35 1.24 -7.46 0.59
N LEU A 36 0.19 -7.22 1.37
CA LEU A 36 -1.19 -7.39 0.91
C LEU A 36 -1.51 -6.43 -0.24
N ALA A 37 -1.05 -5.18 -0.14
CA ALA A 37 -1.26 -4.21 -1.21
C ALA A 37 -0.61 -4.65 -2.52
N ASP A 38 0.60 -5.22 -2.45
CA ASP A 38 1.28 -5.76 -3.62
C ASP A 38 0.53 -6.94 -4.22
N LEU A 39 -0.10 -7.77 -3.38
CA LEU A 39 -0.90 -8.91 -3.84
C LEU A 39 -2.17 -8.46 -4.55
N ILE A 40 -2.87 -7.49 -3.97
CA ILE A 40 -4.12 -6.95 -4.54
C ILE A 40 -3.85 -6.18 -5.83
N GLY A 41 -2.77 -5.43 -5.85
CA GLY A 41 -2.41 -4.52 -6.91
C GLY A 41 -2.56 -3.08 -6.45
N LEU A 42 -1.49 -2.30 -6.60
CA LEU A 42 -1.47 -0.92 -6.12
C LEU A 42 -2.45 -0.02 -6.90
N ASP A 43 -2.63 -0.30 -8.19
CA ASP A 43 -3.63 0.40 -9.00
C ASP A 43 -5.04 0.17 -8.46
N THR A 44 -5.36 -1.06 -8.07
CA THR A 44 -6.66 -1.39 -7.45
C THR A 44 -6.81 -0.70 -6.10
N CYS A 45 -5.75 -0.71 -5.28
CA CYS A 45 -5.76 -0.01 -3.99
C CYS A 45 -6.01 1.48 -4.16
N LEU A 46 -5.39 2.09 -5.16
CA LEU A 46 -5.58 3.51 -5.45
C LEU A 46 -7.02 3.80 -5.85
N ASN A 47 -7.60 2.96 -6.73
CA ASN A 47 -8.98 3.13 -7.16
C ASN A 47 -9.97 3.03 -5.99
N ILE A 48 -9.79 2.04 -5.12
CA ILE A 48 -10.61 1.87 -3.92
C ILE A 48 -10.51 3.10 -3.04
N GLN A 49 -9.29 3.58 -2.82
CA GLN A 49 -9.06 4.73 -1.94
C GLN A 49 -9.68 6.01 -2.53
N ASN A 50 -9.60 6.19 -3.85
CA ASN A 50 -10.24 7.32 -4.52
C ASN A 50 -11.76 7.28 -4.38
N VAL A 51 -12.38 6.11 -4.50
CA VAL A 51 -13.83 5.95 -4.32
C VAL A 51 -14.22 6.34 -2.90
N LEU A 52 -13.51 5.84 -1.91
CA LEU A 52 -13.78 6.16 -0.50
C LEU A 52 -13.65 7.65 -0.23
N TYR A 53 -12.63 8.28 -0.78
CA TYR A 53 -12.40 9.71 -0.59
C TYR A 53 -13.50 10.54 -1.28
N ASN A 54 -13.84 10.21 -2.51
CA ASN A 54 -14.84 10.95 -3.27
C ASN A 54 -16.24 10.84 -2.66
N GLU A 55 -16.60 9.67 -2.14
CA GLU A 55 -17.92 9.46 -1.54
C GLU A 55 -18.05 10.09 -0.17
N SER A 56 -17.00 10.02 0.67
CA SER A 56 -17.05 10.51 2.04
C SER A 56 -16.66 11.99 2.15
N SER A 57 -15.85 12.48 1.21
CA SER A 57 -15.23 13.81 1.27
C SER A 57 -14.41 14.03 2.54
N ASP A 58 -14.00 12.94 3.20
CA ASP A 58 -13.22 12.99 4.44
C ASP A 58 -11.74 12.82 4.10
N SER A 59 -10.91 13.76 4.55
CA SER A 59 -9.47 13.77 4.26
C SER A 59 -8.74 12.52 4.74
N LYS A 60 -9.30 11.78 5.70
CA LYS A 60 -8.67 10.53 6.18
C LYS A 60 -8.62 9.44 5.09
N TYR A 61 -9.49 9.53 4.08
CA TYR A 61 -9.51 8.59 2.97
C TYR A 61 -8.69 9.07 1.77
N ARG A 62 -8.02 10.21 1.88
CA ARG A 62 -7.18 10.70 0.79
C ARG A 62 -6.08 9.69 0.51
N PRO A 63 -5.89 9.27 -0.76
CA PRO A 63 -4.81 8.34 -1.10
C PRO A 63 -3.44 8.93 -0.75
N ALA A 64 -2.54 8.10 -0.23
CA ALA A 64 -1.17 8.52 0.02
C ALA A 64 -0.49 8.93 -1.29
N THR A 65 0.31 9.98 -1.24
CA THR A 65 1.04 10.48 -2.42
C THR A 65 1.97 9.41 -2.98
N LEU A 66 2.64 8.66 -2.11
CA LEU A 66 3.52 7.56 -2.51
C LEU A 66 2.77 6.52 -3.34
N LEU A 67 1.53 6.19 -2.96
CA LEU A 67 0.71 5.24 -3.70
C LEU A 67 0.47 5.72 -5.14
N LYS A 68 0.12 6.98 -5.30
CA LYS A 68 -0.09 7.58 -6.63
C LYS A 68 1.18 7.54 -7.46
N ARG A 69 2.32 7.87 -6.85
CA ARG A 69 3.62 7.86 -7.54
C ARG A 69 3.99 6.47 -8.02
N MET A 70 3.77 5.45 -7.21
CA MET A 70 4.08 4.07 -7.57
C MET A 70 3.21 3.60 -8.72
N VAL A 71 1.92 3.91 -8.70
CA VAL A 71 1.01 3.55 -9.80
C VAL A 71 1.43 4.26 -11.09
N ASP A 72 1.77 5.55 -11.01
CA ASP A 72 2.24 6.30 -12.17
C ASP A 72 3.53 5.74 -12.75
N ALA A 73 4.38 5.17 -11.89
CA ALA A 73 5.64 4.55 -12.31
C ALA A 73 5.45 3.12 -12.85
N GLY A 74 4.23 2.59 -12.79
CA GLY A 74 3.95 1.22 -13.23
C GLY A 74 4.24 0.15 -12.19
N TYR A 75 4.44 0.52 -10.95
CA TYR A 75 4.73 -0.42 -9.85
C TYR A 75 3.42 -0.86 -9.21
N TYR A 76 2.78 -1.88 -9.80
CA TYR A 76 1.47 -2.35 -9.36
C TYR A 76 1.53 -3.49 -8.35
N GLY A 77 2.73 -3.98 -8.03
CA GLY A 77 2.91 -5.11 -7.13
C GLY A 77 3.30 -6.36 -7.88
N ARG A 78 2.80 -7.52 -7.42
CA ARG A 78 3.19 -8.82 -7.99
C ARG A 78 2.92 -8.92 -9.50
N LYS A 79 1.81 -8.37 -9.97
CA LYS A 79 1.43 -8.47 -11.37
C LYS A 79 2.36 -7.72 -12.32
N SER A 80 3.10 -6.73 -11.80
CA SER A 80 4.09 -6.00 -12.60
C SER A 80 5.53 -6.37 -12.22
N GLY A 81 5.71 -7.29 -11.26
CA GLY A 81 7.01 -7.71 -10.79
C GLY A 81 7.63 -6.79 -9.75
N ARG A 82 7.00 -5.69 -9.44
CA ARG A 82 7.49 -4.71 -8.46
C ARG A 82 6.36 -3.88 -7.88
N GLY A 83 6.39 -3.73 -6.58
CA GLY A 83 5.53 -2.85 -5.83
C GLY A 83 6.35 -2.29 -4.68
N PHE A 84 5.88 -2.44 -3.45
CA PHE A 84 6.70 -2.11 -2.28
C PHE A 84 7.89 -3.05 -2.16
N TYR A 85 7.71 -4.27 -2.62
CA TYR A 85 8.78 -5.27 -2.69
C TYR A 85 9.02 -5.65 -4.15
N GLU A 86 10.14 -6.30 -4.42
CA GLU A 86 10.45 -6.83 -5.74
C GLU A 86 10.06 -8.30 -5.82
N TYR A 87 9.52 -8.70 -6.97
CA TYR A 87 9.10 -10.08 -7.21
C TYR A 87 9.78 -10.56 -8.49
N PRO A 88 10.73 -11.50 -8.38
CA PRO A 88 11.44 -11.98 -9.55
C PRO A 88 10.47 -12.59 -10.56
N SER A 89 10.59 -12.20 -11.82
CA SER A 89 9.82 -12.85 -12.88
C SER A 89 10.48 -14.17 -13.24
N LYS A 90 9.66 -15.12 -13.62
CA LYS A 90 10.15 -16.42 -14.04
C LYS A 90 10.45 -16.44 -15.52
#